data_45fbbaa1f3bd2c3831be6330e48b2a68
#
_entry.id   45fbbaa1f3bd2c3831be6330e48b2a68
#
_cell.length_a   1.000
_cell.length_b   1.000
_cell.length_c   1.000
_cell.angle_alpha   90.00
_cell.angle_beta   90.00
_cell.angle_gamma   90.00
#
_symmetry.space_group_name_H-M   'P 1'
#
loop_
_entity.id
_entity.type
_entity.pdbx_description
1 polymer ?
#
loop_
_entity_poly.entity_id
_entity_poly.type
_entity_poly.pdbx_seq_one_letter_code
_entity_poly.pdbx_strand_id
1 'polypeptide(L)'
;MQKSWWSKQYGIIIAIIALLMITAFLYKDSLLDTEKVHEDERLYNVGVLIDSTIYDAGWNQAHYEGFEEAAKELGVKIHYRTFVPDNDNEAIRIAGEELIAEGCREIFATSFGYGEGIIKLAQQHPEIYFFHCAGTETAPNVSVYFGRMYQARYLSGMAAGMRTKTNHIGFVAAMPIVEVIRGINAFTLGVQKVNPQAVVHVRWTDSWDTPEKEKEVTQKLLEDVPVDIVAYHQNSSQLLEVAQAMGAEGIGYHYDNREKFPDTMLTAAVWDWKQFYTKLI
;
A
#
# COMPACT_ATOMS: atom_id res chain seq x y z
N MET A 1 -10.47 35.79 -71.39
CA MET A 1 -10.44 36.44 -70.06
C MET A 1 -11.39 35.83 -69.03
N GLN A 2 -12.38 35.03 -69.35
CA GLN A 2 -13.37 34.48 -68.43
C GLN A 2 -12.86 33.29 -67.51
N LYS A 3 -11.92 32.45 -68.01
CA LYS A 3 -11.39 31.30 -67.23
C LYS A 3 -10.56 31.66 -65.97
N SER A 4 -9.91 32.80 -65.93
CA SER A 4 -9.07 33.27 -64.86
C SER A 4 -9.88 33.74 -63.61
N TRP A 5 -11.10 34.23 -63.85
CA TRP A 5 -11.95 34.75 -62.78
C TRP A 5 -12.57 33.61 -61.96
N TRP A 6 -13.01 32.54 -62.55
CA TRP A 6 -13.61 31.37 -61.94
C TRP A 6 -12.57 30.61 -61.06
N SER A 7 -11.32 30.47 -61.54
CA SER A 7 -10.27 29.79 -60.79
C SER A 7 -9.90 30.51 -59.46
N LYS A 8 -9.95 31.84 -59.47
CA LYS A 8 -9.68 32.63 -58.24
C LYS A 8 -10.83 32.51 -57.23
N GLN A 9 -12.08 32.45 -57.66
CA GLN A 9 -13.22 32.25 -56.74
C GLN A 9 -13.24 30.86 -56.13
N TYR A 10 -12.96 29.80 -56.88
CA TYR A 10 -12.81 28.45 -56.30
C TYR A 10 -11.67 28.35 -55.29
N GLY A 11 -10.55 29.02 -55.53
CA GLY A 11 -9.44 29.09 -54.58
C GLY A 11 -9.84 29.76 -53.27
N ILE A 12 -10.61 30.85 -53.31
CA ILE A 12 -11.11 31.54 -52.12
C ILE A 12 -12.12 30.67 -51.35
N ILE A 13 -13.03 30.00 -52.06
CA ILE A 13 -14.01 29.10 -51.41
C ILE A 13 -13.30 27.92 -50.71
N ILE A 14 -12.32 27.31 -51.37
CA ILE A 14 -11.52 26.22 -50.74
C ILE A 14 -10.78 26.71 -49.52
N ALA A 15 -10.18 27.90 -49.57
CA ALA A 15 -9.47 28.49 -48.43
C ALA A 15 -10.42 28.78 -47.23
N ILE A 16 -11.62 29.25 -47.49
CA ILE A 16 -12.66 29.50 -46.48
C ILE A 16 -13.10 28.17 -45.84
N ILE A 17 -13.35 27.12 -46.65
CA ILE A 17 -13.74 25.80 -46.15
C ILE A 17 -12.61 25.20 -45.29
N ALA A 18 -11.36 25.31 -45.73
CA ALA A 18 -10.22 24.84 -44.98
C ALA A 18 -10.09 25.59 -43.61
N LEU A 19 -10.27 26.91 -43.62
CA LEU A 19 -10.26 27.72 -42.42
C LEU A 19 -11.39 27.33 -41.46
N LEU A 20 -12.61 27.10 -41.99
CA LEU A 20 -13.74 26.64 -41.16
C LEU A 20 -13.52 25.24 -40.59
N MET A 21 -12.88 24.33 -41.32
CA MET A 21 -12.53 23.00 -40.80
C MET A 21 -11.46 23.08 -39.69
N ILE A 22 -10.45 23.94 -39.87
CA ILE A 22 -9.41 24.16 -38.86
C ILE A 22 -10.03 24.77 -37.59
N THR A 23 -10.88 25.79 -37.74
CA THR A 23 -11.55 26.39 -36.57
C THR A 23 -12.48 25.42 -35.85
N ALA A 24 -13.20 24.58 -36.59
CA ALA A 24 -14.08 23.55 -36.04
C ALA A 24 -13.27 22.47 -35.30
N PHE A 25 -12.09 22.09 -35.83
CA PHE A 25 -11.18 21.14 -35.19
C PHE A 25 -10.60 21.70 -33.88
N LEU A 26 -10.09 22.94 -33.90
CA LEU A 26 -9.58 23.62 -32.72
C LEU A 26 -10.67 23.85 -31.66
N TYR A 27 -11.90 24.16 -32.09
CA TYR A 27 -13.03 24.31 -31.17
C TYR A 27 -13.45 22.98 -30.54
N LYS A 28 -13.40 21.88 -31.31
CA LYS A 28 -13.66 20.53 -30.79
C LYS A 28 -12.63 20.13 -29.72
N ASP A 29 -11.34 20.37 -29.97
CA ASP A 29 -10.28 20.05 -28.96
C ASP A 29 -10.44 20.90 -27.69
N SER A 30 -10.78 22.20 -27.84
CA SER A 30 -11.07 23.07 -26.68
C SER A 30 -12.29 22.60 -25.86
N LEU A 31 -13.34 22.10 -26.54
CA LEU A 31 -14.51 21.54 -25.84
C LEU A 31 -14.17 20.24 -25.11
N LEU A 32 -13.39 19.36 -25.73
CA LEU A 32 -12.96 18.11 -25.12
C LEU A 32 -12.07 18.36 -23.89
N ASP A 33 -11.19 19.35 -23.95
CA ASP A 33 -10.37 19.75 -22.80
C ASP A 33 -11.24 20.34 -21.68
N THR A 34 -12.25 21.14 -22.03
CA THR A 34 -13.17 21.74 -21.06
C THR A 34 -14.05 20.65 -20.41
N GLU A 35 -14.53 19.66 -21.17
CA GLU A 35 -15.29 18.53 -20.63
C GLU A 35 -14.43 17.68 -19.68
N LYS A 36 -13.17 17.39 -20.04
CA LYS A 36 -12.25 16.65 -19.16
C LYS A 36 -11.96 17.39 -17.85
N VAL A 37 -11.74 18.72 -17.92
CA VAL A 37 -11.53 19.54 -16.71
C VAL A 37 -12.77 19.53 -15.83
N HIS A 38 -13.98 19.65 -16.39
CA HIS A 38 -15.22 19.58 -15.62
C HIS A 38 -15.58 18.18 -15.11
N GLU A 39 -15.08 17.11 -15.72
CA GLU A 39 -15.26 15.75 -15.25
C GLU A 39 -14.31 15.48 -14.07
N ASP A 40 -13.07 15.96 -14.13
CA ASP A 40 -12.07 15.85 -13.06
C ASP A 40 -12.47 16.67 -11.80
N GLU A 41 -13.10 17.84 -11.98
CA GLU A 41 -13.64 18.66 -10.89
C GLU A 41 -14.87 18.05 -10.19
N ARG A 42 -15.55 17.08 -10.80
CA ARG A 42 -16.72 16.38 -10.26
C ARG A 42 -16.39 15.10 -9.52
N LEU A 43 -15.15 14.62 -9.66
CA LEU A 43 -14.73 13.40 -8.95
C LEU A 43 -14.60 13.65 -7.46
N TYR A 44 -15.03 12.69 -6.67
CA TYR A 44 -14.80 12.71 -5.23
C TYR A 44 -13.31 12.53 -4.94
N ASN A 45 -12.74 13.47 -4.18
CA ASN A 45 -11.31 13.51 -3.91
C ASN A 45 -11.00 12.85 -2.56
N VAL A 46 -10.10 11.88 -2.56
CA VAL A 46 -9.62 11.16 -1.37
C VAL A 46 -8.11 11.37 -1.24
N GLY A 47 -7.67 11.74 -0.04
CA GLY A 47 -6.25 11.96 0.27
C GLY A 47 -5.61 10.73 0.91
N VAL A 48 -4.35 10.46 0.59
CA VAL A 48 -3.58 9.35 1.18
C VAL A 48 -2.18 9.83 1.55
N LEU A 49 -1.80 9.62 2.82
CA LEU A 49 -0.45 9.83 3.33
C LEU A 49 0.31 8.50 3.35
N ILE A 50 1.50 8.50 2.77
CA ILE A 50 2.40 7.35 2.66
C ILE A 50 3.80 7.77 3.14
N ASP A 51 4.40 6.98 4.02
CA ASP A 51 5.66 7.31 4.69
C ASP A 51 6.90 7.15 3.82
N SER A 52 6.82 6.37 2.76
CA SER A 52 7.96 6.09 1.86
C SER A 52 7.50 5.99 0.40
N THR A 53 8.14 5.15 -0.39
CA THR A 53 7.81 4.90 -1.79
C THR A 53 6.60 3.98 -1.92
N ILE A 54 5.79 4.19 -2.97
CA ILE A 54 4.71 3.27 -3.37
C ILE A 54 5.22 2.01 -4.10
N TYR A 55 6.53 1.86 -4.27
CA TYR A 55 7.19 0.74 -4.95
C TYR A 55 8.11 -0.05 -4.01
N ASP A 56 7.74 -0.16 -2.74
CA ASP A 56 8.53 -0.85 -1.72
C ASP A 56 8.43 -2.39 -1.77
N ALA A 57 7.62 -2.93 -2.67
CA ALA A 57 7.25 -4.34 -2.72
C ALA A 57 6.74 -4.88 -1.37
N GLY A 58 6.13 -4.03 -0.57
CA GLY A 58 5.73 -4.27 0.80
C GLY A 58 4.45 -3.55 1.20
N TRP A 59 4.50 -2.87 2.35
CA TRP A 59 3.35 -2.22 2.98
C TRP A 59 2.74 -1.10 2.15
N ASN A 60 3.56 -0.15 1.69
CA ASN A 60 3.07 1.02 0.98
C ASN A 60 2.52 0.68 -0.40
N GLN A 61 3.19 -0.23 -1.12
CA GLN A 61 2.71 -0.70 -2.41
C GLN A 61 1.38 -1.43 -2.27
N ALA A 62 1.20 -2.27 -1.24
CA ALA A 62 -0.07 -2.96 -1.02
C ALA A 62 -1.23 -1.98 -0.78
N HIS A 63 -1.00 -0.91 -0.02
CA HIS A 63 -1.98 0.16 0.16
C HIS A 63 -2.27 0.90 -1.14
N TYR A 64 -1.22 1.32 -1.86
CA TYR A 64 -1.34 2.02 -3.12
C TYR A 64 -2.17 1.22 -4.15
N GLU A 65 -1.85 -0.05 -4.37
CA GLU A 65 -2.59 -0.92 -5.27
C GLU A 65 -4.06 -1.06 -4.85
N GLY A 66 -4.31 -1.22 -3.55
CA GLY A 66 -5.67 -1.28 -3.02
C GLY A 66 -6.48 -0.02 -3.26
N PHE A 67 -5.88 1.17 -3.12
CA PHE A 67 -6.52 2.45 -3.43
C PHE A 67 -6.77 2.62 -4.92
N GLU A 68 -5.80 2.31 -5.78
CA GLU A 68 -5.95 2.43 -7.24
C GLU A 68 -7.08 1.53 -7.77
N GLU A 69 -7.16 0.29 -7.27
CA GLU A 69 -8.22 -0.63 -7.66
C GLU A 69 -9.61 -0.17 -7.15
N ALA A 70 -9.69 0.33 -5.91
CA ALA A 70 -10.92 0.89 -5.36
C ALA A 70 -11.34 2.15 -6.10
N ALA A 71 -10.40 3.06 -6.40
CA ALA A 71 -10.65 4.28 -7.15
C ALA A 71 -11.23 4.01 -8.54
N LYS A 72 -10.67 3.02 -9.23
CA LYS A 72 -11.16 2.58 -10.55
C LYS A 72 -12.60 2.03 -10.48
N GLU A 73 -12.93 1.31 -9.41
CA GLU A 73 -14.27 0.74 -9.21
C GLU A 73 -15.29 1.81 -8.85
N LEU A 74 -14.92 2.77 -7.97
CA LEU A 74 -15.81 3.80 -7.45
C LEU A 74 -15.89 5.05 -8.33
N GLY A 75 -14.95 5.25 -9.25
CA GLY A 75 -14.86 6.48 -10.04
C GLY A 75 -14.46 7.69 -9.21
N VAL A 76 -13.56 7.52 -8.24
CA VAL A 76 -13.04 8.58 -7.36
C VAL A 76 -11.59 8.91 -7.74
N LYS A 77 -11.09 10.06 -7.28
CA LYS A 77 -9.71 10.48 -7.50
C LYS A 77 -8.90 10.37 -6.22
N ILE A 78 -7.78 9.68 -6.27
CA ILE A 78 -6.87 9.56 -5.13
C ILE A 78 -5.71 10.55 -5.29
N HIS A 79 -5.45 11.31 -4.23
CA HIS A 79 -4.33 12.25 -4.11
C HIS A 79 -3.33 11.71 -3.10
N TYR A 80 -2.11 11.41 -3.55
CA TYR A 80 -1.08 10.86 -2.69
C TYR A 80 -0.10 11.94 -2.22
N ARG A 81 0.35 11.81 -0.97
CA ARG A 81 1.57 12.43 -0.44
C ARG A 81 2.49 11.32 0.02
N THR A 82 3.55 11.10 -0.74
CA THR A 82 4.57 10.08 -0.47
C THR A 82 5.77 10.68 0.24
N PHE A 83 6.57 9.82 0.90
CA PHE A 83 7.73 10.25 1.68
C PHE A 83 7.38 11.26 2.79
N VAL A 84 6.20 11.13 3.37
CA VAL A 84 5.81 11.90 4.55
C VAL A 84 6.31 11.15 5.78
N PRO A 85 7.32 11.67 6.51
CA PRO A 85 7.84 10.98 7.68
C PRO A 85 6.75 10.82 8.74
N ASP A 86 6.51 9.60 9.18
CA ASP A 86 5.41 9.26 10.09
C ASP A 86 5.66 9.63 11.56
N ASN A 87 6.89 10.08 11.87
CA ASN A 87 7.31 10.59 13.17
C ASN A 87 7.53 12.12 13.19
N ASP A 88 7.13 12.82 12.13
CA ASP A 88 7.24 14.28 11.98
C ASP A 88 5.85 14.92 11.89
N ASN A 89 5.34 15.43 13.01
CA ASN A 89 4.02 16.04 13.08
C ASN A 89 3.86 17.25 12.14
N GLU A 90 4.96 17.98 11.87
CA GLU A 90 4.90 19.15 10.97
C GLU A 90 4.82 18.71 9.50
N ALA A 91 5.57 17.69 9.10
CA ALA A 91 5.46 17.10 7.77
C ALA A 91 4.06 16.52 7.51
N ILE A 92 3.48 15.84 8.51
CA ILE A 92 2.12 15.29 8.46
C ILE A 92 1.11 16.43 8.29
N ARG A 93 1.25 17.52 9.07
CA ARG A 93 0.39 18.70 8.97
C ARG A 93 0.44 19.33 7.59
N ILE A 94 1.65 19.59 7.07
CA ILE A 94 1.82 20.20 5.74
C ILE A 94 1.18 19.33 4.65
N ALA A 95 1.48 18.03 4.63
CA ALA A 95 0.94 17.11 3.64
C ALA A 95 -0.59 17.00 3.73
N GLY A 96 -1.14 16.99 4.94
CA GLY A 96 -2.59 16.98 5.16
C GLY A 96 -3.28 18.25 4.70
N GLU A 97 -2.71 19.43 4.99
CA GLU A 97 -3.23 20.73 4.54
C GLU A 97 -3.24 20.83 3.00
N GLU A 98 -2.21 20.32 2.34
CA GLU A 98 -2.16 20.26 0.88
C GLU A 98 -3.29 19.39 0.31
N LEU A 99 -3.54 18.22 0.91
CA LEU A 99 -4.65 17.35 0.49
C LEU A 99 -6.02 18.02 0.70
N ILE A 100 -6.20 18.71 1.83
CA ILE A 100 -7.42 19.47 2.10
C ILE A 100 -7.60 20.60 1.09
N ALA A 101 -6.54 21.31 0.72
CA ALA A 101 -6.56 22.36 -0.29
C ALA A 101 -6.91 21.84 -1.69
N GLU A 102 -6.59 20.57 -1.99
CA GLU A 102 -7.00 19.87 -3.22
C GLU A 102 -8.43 19.35 -3.17
N GLY A 103 -9.17 19.63 -2.10
CA GLY A 103 -10.59 19.31 -1.94
C GLY A 103 -10.84 17.92 -1.37
N CYS A 104 -9.83 17.23 -0.83
CA CYS A 104 -10.02 15.96 -0.16
C CYS A 104 -10.85 16.15 1.13
N ARG A 105 -11.88 15.33 1.30
CA ARG A 105 -12.73 15.30 2.48
C ARG A 105 -12.50 14.08 3.36
N GLU A 106 -11.84 13.10 2.82
CA GLU A 106 -11.37 11.88 3.49
C GLU A 106 -9.88 11.76 3.29
N ILE A 107 -9.15 11.56 4.38
CA ILE A 107 -7.69 11.43 4.38
C ILE A 107 -7.31 10.15 5.12
N PHE A 108 -6.61 9.27 4.41
CA PHE A 108 -6.10 8.02 4.93
C PHE A 108 -4.63 8.16 5.28
N ALA A 109 -4.28 7.83 6.51
CA ALA A 109 -2.92 7.79 7.03
C ALA A 109 -2.51 6.33 7.20
N THR A 110 -1.60 5.85 6.36
CA THR A 110 -1.33 4.41 6.21
C THR A 110 -0.24 3.86 7.11
N SER A 111 0.46 4.69 7.89
CA SER A 111 1.48 4.24 8.85
C SER A 111 1.03 4.38 10.30
N PHE A 112 1.47 3.43 11.15
CA PHE A 112 1.27 3.47 12.61
C PHE A 112 1.75 4.79 13.24
N GLY A 113 2.90 5.30 12.79
CA GLY A 113 3.54 6.49 13.36
C GLY A 113 2.79 7.81 13.13
N TYR A 114 1.82 7.85 12.22
CA TYR A 114 1.04 9.08 11.95
C TYR A 114 0.11 9.50 13.09
N GLY A 115 -0.10 8.67 14.11
CA GLY A 115 -1.17 8.83 15.11
C GLY A 115 -1.28 10.21 15.72
N GLU A 116 -0.21 10.73 16.34
CA GLU A 116 -0.23 12.04 17.00
C GLU A 116 -0.47 13.19 16.00
N GLY A 117 0.17 13.13 14.84
CA GLY A 117 0.03 14.15 13.79
C GLY A 117 -1.38 14.22 13.24
N ILE A 118 -2.01 13.07 12.98
CA ILE A 118 -3.38 12.99 12.49
C ILE A 118 -4.38 13.48 13.53
N ILE A 119 -4.22 13.15 14.81
CA ILE A 119 -5.11 13.68 15.87
C ILE A 119 -5.02 15.21 15.95
N LYS A 120 -3.81 15.78 15.86
CA LYS A 120 -3.62 17.23 15.86
C LYS A 120 -4.24 17.92 14.63
N LEU A 121 -4.06 17.33 13.45
CA LEU A 121 -4.64 17.85 12.21
C LEU A 121 -6.17 17.76 12.24
N ALA A 122 -6.72 16.67 12.71
CA ALA A 122 -8.16 16.45 12.80
C ALA A 122 -8.87 17.43 13.75
N GLN A 123 -8.20 17.88 14.82
CA GLN A 123 -8.70 18.91 15.72
C GLN A 123 -8.84 20.27 15.04
N GLN A 124 -8.00 20.56 14.04
CA GLN A 124 -8.02 21.82 13.29
C GLN A 124 -9.04 21.79 12.14
N HIS A 125 -9.42 20.59 11.67
CA HIS A 125 -10.32 20.36 10.53
C HIS A 125 -11.47 19.42 10.91
N PRO A 126 -12.44 19.87 11.72
CA PRO A 126 -13.55 19.02 12.16
C PRO A 126 -14.48 18.58 11.02
N GLU A 127 -14.41 19.21 9.86
CA GLU A 127 -15.17 18.90 8.65
C GLU A 127 -14.52 17.82 7.77
N ILE A 128 -13.27 17.40 8.07
CA ILE A 128 -12.53 16.37 7.33
C ILE A 128 -12.55 15.07 8.13
N TYR A 129 -12.75 13.95 7.46
CA TYR A 129 -12.67 12.61 8.05
C TYR A 129 -11.28 12.01 7.85
N PHE A 130 -10.73 11.50 8.93
CA PHE A 130 -9.41 10.87 8.93
C PHE A 130 -9.51 9.38 9.27
N PHE A 131 -8.78 8.57 8.52
CA PHE A 131 -8.71 7.13 8.72
C PHE A 131 -7.25 6.73 8.97
N HIS A 132 -6.97 6.32 10.20
CA HIS A 132 -5.60 5.97 10.61
C HIS A 132 -5.41 4.45 10.66
N CYS A 133 -4.57 3.92 9.77
CA CYS A 133 -4.22 2.50 9.74
C CYS A 133 -3.31 2.15 10.91
N ALA A 134 -3.60 1.02 11.56
CA ALA A 134 -2.88 0.54 12.75
C ALA A 134 -2.91 1.49 13.96
N GLY A 135 -3.70 2.59 13.92
CA GLY A 135 -3.80 3.56 14.99
C GLY A 135 -4.38 2.98 16.29
N THR A 136 -4.13 3.68 17.40
CA THR A 136 -4.64 3.32 18.73
C THR A 136 -5.56 4.39 19.32
N GLU A 137 -5.57 5.59 18.75
CA GLU A 137 -6.35 6.73 19.22
C GLU A 137 -7.41 7.13 18.20
N THR A 138 -8.58 7.52 18.70
CA THR A 138 -9.70 8.02 17.89
C THR A 138 -10.12 9.42 18.35
N ALA A 139 -10.78 10.14 17.45
CA ALA A 139 -11.43 11.44 17.72
C ALA A 139 -12.78 11.50 17.03
N PRO A 140 -13.62 12.54 17.22
CA PRO A 140 -14.92 12.63 16.56
C PRO A 140 -14.90 12.45 15.04
N ASN A 141 -13.81 12.85 14.40
CA ASN A 141 -13.55 12.74 12.96
C ASN A 141 -12.31 11.89 12.63
N VAL A 142 -11.81 11.08 13.57
CA VAL A 142 -10.71 10.12 13.35
C VAL A 142 -11.17 8.72 13.68
N SER A 143 -11.15 7.84 12.68
CA SER A 143 -11.38 6.41 12.83
C SER A 143 -10.08 5.63 12.64
N VAL A 144 -9.92 4.55 13.40
CA VAL A 144 -8.79 3.65 13.23
C VAL A 144 -9.24 2.38 12.53
N TYR A 145 -8.37 1.83 11.68
CA TYR A 145 -8.63 0.59 10.99
C TYR A 145 -7.39 -0.30 10.90
N PHE A 146 -7.61 -1.58 10.79
CA PHE A 146 -6.56 -2.57 10.51
C PHE A 146 -7.16 -3.87 10.03
N GLY A 147 -6.45 -4.57 9.14
CA GLY A 147 -6.85 -5.89 8.68
C GLY A 147 -6.68 -6.97 9.75
N ARG A 148 -7.51 -8.03 9.69
CA ARG A 148 -7.41 -9.17 10.62
C ARG A 148 -6.28 -10.12 10.22
N MET A 149 -5.09 -9.59 10.00
CA MET A 149 -3.90 -10.33 9.58
C MET A 149 -3.58 -11.52 10.51
N TYR A 150 -3.92 -11.41 11.80
CA TYR A 150 -3.75 -12.51 12.75
C TYR A 150 -4.49 -13.79 12.34
N GLN A 151 -5.59 -13.70 11.57
CA GLN A 151 -6.28 -14.89 11.05
C GLN A 151 -5.44 -15.60 9.98
N ALA A 152 -4.87 -14.85 9.03
CA ALA A 152 -3.94 -15.39 8.04
C ALA A 152 -2.67 -15.93 8.70
N ARG A 153 -2.16 -15.24 9.75
CA ARG A 153 -1.02 -15.71 10.55
C ARG A 153 -1.30 -17.03 11.25
N TYR A 154 -2.49 -17.23 11.80
CA TYR A 154 -2.88 -18.50 12.40
C TYR A 154 -2.84 -19.64 11.38
N LEU A 155 -3.41 -19.43 10.20
CA LEU A 155 -3.42 -20.42 9.11
C LEU A 155 -2.01 -20.72 8.58
N SER A 156 -1.17 -19.68 8.39
CA SER A 156 0.23 -19.87 7.99
C SER A 156 1.06 -20.56 9.07
N GLY A 157 0.74 -20.33 10.35
CA GLY A 157 1.30 -21.08 11.47
C GLY A 157 0.92 -22.57 11.43
N MET A 158 -0.32 -22.90 11.11
CA MET A 158 -0.72 -24.31 10.91
C MET A 158 0.08 -24.95 9.75
N ALA A 159 0.24 -24.26 8.63
CA ALA A 159 1.05 -24.74 7.51
C ALA A 159 2.50 -25.01 7.94
N ALA A 160 3.12 -24.08 8.70
CA ALA A 160 4.45 -24.26 9.24
C ALA A 160 4.55 -25.45 10.20
N GLY A 161 3.60 -25.58 11.13
CA GLY A 161 3.58 -26.66 12.10
C GLY A 161 3.44 -28.05 11.49
N MET A 162 2.66 -28.18 10.39
CA MET A 162 2.52 -29.43 9.62
C MET A 162 3.76 -29.74 8.77
N ARG A 163 4.51 -28.73 8.38
CA ARG A 163 5.62 -28.85 7.42
C ARG A 163 6.97 -29.03 8.06
N THR A 164 7.22 -28.42 9.24
CA THR A 164 8.52 -28.51 9.91
C THR A 164 8.94 -29.94 10.19
N LYS A 165 10.23 -30.19 10.02
CA LYS A 165 10.88 -31.49 10.30
C LYS A 165 11.72 -31.42 11.58
N THR A 166 12.15 -30.21 11.97
CA THR A 166 13.01 -29.99 13.15
C THR A 166 12.23 -29.65 14.40
N ASN A 167 10.95 -29.27 14.28
CA ASN A 167 10.13 -28.65 15.31
C ASN A 167 10.63 -27.27 15.76
N HIS A 168 11.53 -26.65 15.00
CA HIS A 168 12.03 -25.30 15.25
C HIS A 168 11.65 -24.38 14.09
N ILE A 169 10.82 -23.38 14.38
CA ILE A 169 10.31 -22.43 13.38
C ILE A 169 10.79 -21.02 13.78
N GLY A 170 11.33 -20.26 12.84
CA GLY A 170 11.79 -18.90 13.04
C GLY A 170 10.70 -17.86 12.75
N PHE A 171 10.74 -16.73 13.46
CA PHE A 171 9.94 -15.56 13.15
C PHE A 171 10.78 -14.29 13.34
N VAL A 172 11.04 -13.57 12.26
CA VAL A 172 11.76 -12.29 12.30
C VAL A 172 10.76 -11.14 12.24
N ALA A 173 10.80 -10.25 13.23
CA ALA A 173 9.81 -9.20 13.41
C ALA A 173 10.47 -7.82 13.58
N ALA A 174 9.76 -6.77 13.16
CA ALA A 174 10.23 -5.40 13.21
C ALA A 174 10.24 -4.85 14.65
N MET A 175 9.08 -4.46 15.13
CA MET A 175 8.91 -3.75 16.40
C MET A 175 7.94 -4.49 17.32
N PRO A 176 8.15 -4.50 18.65
CA PRO A 176 7.27 -5.21 19.59
C PRO A 176 5.98 -4.43 19.90
N ILE A 177 5.25 -4.02 18.86
CA ILE A 177 3.95 -3.35 19.00
C ILE A 177 2.79 -4.35 18.98
N VAL A 178 1.61 -3.91 19.37
CA VAL A 178 0.44 -4.78 19.61
C VAL A 178 0.06 -5.64 18.41
N GLU A 179 0.03 -5.09 17.19
CA GLU A 179 -0.34 -5.85 16.01
C GLU A 179 0.71 -6.90 15.62
N VAL A 180 1.98 -6.61 15.79
CA VAL A 180 3.08 -7.57 15.53
C VAL A 180 3.03 -8.70 16.52
N ILE A 181 2.93 -8.40 17.82
CA ILE A 181 2.84 -9.40 18.91
C ILE A 181 1.58 -10.26 18.70
N ARG A 182 0.44 -9.67 18.38
CA ARG A 182 -0.79 -10.42 18.08
C ARG A 182 -0.61 -11.36 16.87
N GLY A 183 0.10 -10.91 15.83
CA GLY A 183 0.43 -11.72 14.67
C GLY A 183 1.31 -12.92 15.02
N ILE A 184 2.36 -12.71 15.81
CA ILE A 184 3.27 -13.77 16.31
C ILE A 184 2.50 -14.77 17.17
N ASN A 185 1.67 -14.28 18.11
CA ASN A 185 0.89 -15.14 18.99
C ASN A 185 -0.11 -16.00 18.19
N ALA A 186 -0.79 -15.41 17.19
CA ALA A 186 -1.71 -16.17 16.34
C ALA A 186 -0.97 -17.22 15.52
N PHE A 187 0.18 -16.88 14.93
CA PHE A 187 1.04 -17.81 14.22
C PHE A 187 1.46 -18.98 15.13
N THR A 188 1.95 -18.67 16.33
CA THR A 188 2.38 -19.67 17.31
C THR A 188 1.23 -20.60 17.73
N LEU A 189 0.04 -20.04 17.97
CA LEU A 189 -1.17 -20.84 18.25
C LEU A 189 -1.54 -21.75 17.07
N GLY A 190 -1.39 -21.28 15.83
CA GLY A 190 -1.57 -22.08 14.63
C GLY A 190 -0.58 -23.25 14.57
N VAL A 191 0.70 -22.99 14.80
CA VAL A 191 1.75 -24.02 14.88
C VAL A 191 1.40 -25.06 15.94
N GLN A 192 1.13 -24.64 17.17
CA GLN A 192 0.84 -25.52 18.30
C GLN A 192 -0.45 -26.32 18.13
N LYS A 193 -1.42 -25.80 17.38
CA LYS A 193 -2.67 -26.52 17.10
C LYS A 193 -2.44 -27.84 16.37
N VAL A 194 -1.43 -27.89 15.48
CA VAL A 194 -1.14 -29.05 14.62
C VAL A 194 0.13 -29.78 15.04
N ASN A 195 1.06 -29.08 15.69
CA ASN A 195 2.31 -29.63 16.20
C ASN A 195 2.65 -29.04 17.58
N PRO A 196 2.11 -29.62 18.67
CA PRO A 196 2.35 -29.13 20.02
C PRO A 196 3.81 -29.15 20.50
N GLN A 197 4.68 -29.88 19.81
CA GLN A 197 6.11 -29.98 20.14
C GLN A 197 6.95 -28.87 19.47
N ALA A 198 6.40 -28.22 18.44
CA ALA A 198 7.14 -27.18 17.73
C ALA A 198 7.26 -25.89 18.55
N VAL A 199 8.43 -25.26 18.45
CA VAL A 199 8.78 -24.01 19.11
C VAL A 199 8.97 -22.91 18.06
N VAL A 200 8.37 -21.74 18.31
CA VAL A 200 8.58 -20.54 17.47
C VAL A 200 9.63 -19.66 18.13
N HIS A 201 10.75 -19.45 17.44
CA HIS A 201 11.87 -18.61 17.88
C HIS A 201 11.74 -17.22 17.26
N VAL A 202 11.49 -16.22 18.08
CA VAL A 202 11.32 -14.83 17.62
C VAL A 202 12.65 -14.08 17.72
N ARG A 203 12.95 -13.29 16.68
CA ARG A 203 14.05 -12.30 16.68
C ARG A 203 13.51 -10.95 16.22
N TRP A 204 14.01 -9.89 16.83
CA TRP A 204 13.61 -8.52 16.55
C TRP A 204 14.70 -7.78 15.79
N THR A 205 14.30 -7.00 14.78
CA THR A 205 15.22 -6.11 14.08
C THR A 205 15.20 -4.70 14.64
N ASP A 206 14.19 -4.33 15.43
CA ASP A 206 13.94 -2.98 15.94
C ASP A 206 13.90 -1.93 14.81
N SER A 207 13.43 -2.35 13.62
CA SER A 207 13.31 -1.51 12.42
C SER A 207 12.26 -2.10 11.48
N TRP A 208 11.51 -1.23 10.79
CA TRP A 208 10.55 -1.65 9.77
C TRP A 208 11.23 -1.90 8.42
N ASP A 209 12.22 -1.08 8.07
CA ASP A 209 12.81 -1.04 6.74
C ASP A 209 14.33 -0.87 6.83
N THR A 210 15.00 -1.95 7.23
CA THR A 210 16.46 -2.07 7.18
C THR A 210 16.82 -3.45 6.64
N PRO A 211 16.86 -3.61 5.30
CA PRO A 211 17.09 -4.89 4.63
C PRO A 211 18.34 -5.65 5.12
N GLU A 212 19.43 -4.92 5.36
CA GLU A 212 20.69 -5.49 5.84
C GLU A 212 20.53 -6.10 7.23
N LYS A 213 19.81 -5.43 8.13
CA LYS A 213 19.56 -5.92 9.49
C LYS A 213 18.62 -7.13 9.48
N GLU A 214 17.63 -7.14 8.59
CA GLU A 214 16.75 -8.29 8.38
C GLU A 214 17.54 -9.52 7.94
N LYS A 215 18.46 -9.36 6.96
CA LYS A 215 19.37 -10.43 6.52
C LYS A 215 20.23 -10.93 7.67
N GLU A 216 20.92 -10.06 8.39
CA GLU A 216 21.78 -10.40 9.51
C GLU A 216 21.04 -11.19 10.58
N VAL A 217 19.89 -10.67 11.02
CA VAL A 217 19.08 -11.30 12.08
C VAL A 217 18.54 -12.65 11.64
N THR A 218 18.12 -12.77 10.35
CA THR A 218 17.64 -14.03 9.79
C THR A 218 18.75 -15.06 9.71
N GLN A 219 19.91 -14.66 9.16
CA GLN A 219 21.07 -15.56 9.05
C GLN A 219 21.47 -16.08 10.43
N LYS A 220 21.61 -15.18 11.39
CA LYS A 220 21.97 -15.55 12.77
C LYS A 220 20.94 -16.48 13.41
N LEU A 221 19.64 -16.25 13.18
CA LEU A 221 18.60 -17.16 13.69
C LEU A 221 18.77 -18.58 13.13
N LEU A 222 19.04 -18.71 11.81
CA LEU A 222 19.23 -20.00 11.13
C LEU A 222 20.55 -20.68 11.53
N GLU A 223 21.59 -19.92 11.89
CA GLU A 223 22.87 -20.45 12.38
C GLU A 223 22.78 -20.93 13.85
N ASP A 224 22.08 -20.16 14.71
CA ASP A 224 22.02 -20.43 16.15
C ASP A 224 21.02 -21.54 16.54
N VAL A 225 19.98 -21.75 15.70
CA VAL A 225 18.87 -22.66 15.99
C VAL A 225 18.59 -23.53 14.74
N PRO A 226 18.28 -24.83 14.88
CA PRO A 226 18.00 -25.71 13.75
C PRO A 226 16.62 -25.41 13.12
N VAL A 227 16.38 -24.17 12.78
CA VAL A 227 15.17 -23.70 12.12
C VAL A 227 15.13 -24.19 10.69
N ASP A 228 14.01 -24.76 10.25
CA ASP A 228 13.78 -25.20 8.87
C ASP A 228 12.69 -24.42 8.14
N ILE A 229 11.92 -23.61 8.87
CA ILE A 229 10.89 -22.70 8.32
C ILE A 229 11.01 -21.35 9.02
N VAL A 230 11.01 -20.25 8.23
CA VAL A 230 11.03 -18.88 8.74
C VAL A 230 9.85 -18.06 8.25
N ALA A 231 9.27 -17.26 9.13
CA ALA A 231 8.24 -16.27 8.82
C ALA A 231 8.73 -14.88 9.22
N TYR A 232 8.12 -13.84 8.68
CA TYR A 232 8.52 -12.46 9.02
C TYR A 232 7.34 -11.49 9.14
N HIS A 233 7.61 -10.39 9.85
CA HIS A 233 6.79 -9.19 9.88
C HIS A 233 7.71 -7.97 9.73
N GLN A 234 8.12 -7.74 8.50
CA GLN A 234 9.03 -6.71 8.02
C GLN A 234 8.45 -6.10 6.76
N ASN A 235 8.89 -4.91 6.39
CA ASN A 235 8.48 -4.29 5.14
C ASN A 235 9.17 -4.91 3.92
N SER A 236 10.39 -5.42 4.08
CA SER A 236 11.12 -6.08 3.00
C SER A 236 10.99 -7.62 3.05
N SER A 237 11.39 -8.29 1.96
CA SER A 237 11.35 -9.75 1.83
C SER A 237 12.75 -10.39 1.87
N GLN A 238 13.73 -9.72 2.49
CA GLN A 238 15.12 -10.18 2.51
C GLN A 238 15.29 -11.50 3.26
N LEU A 239 14.42 -11.76 4.24
CA LEU A 239 14.36 -13.06 4.91
C LEU A 239 14.25 -14.23 3.92
N LEU A 240 13.46 -14.09 2.84
CA LEU A 240 13.25 -15.15 1.86
C LEU A 240 14.54 -15.43 1.05
N GLU A 241 15.36 -14.41 0.79
CA GLU A 241 16.66 -14.57 0.14
C GLU A 241 17.63 -15.39 1.01
N VAL A 242 17.66 -15.08 2.31
CA VAL A 242 18.49 -15.80 3.29
C VAL A 242 17.95 -17.22 3.48
N ALA A 243 16.63 -17.41 3.60
CA ALA A 243 16.02 -18.74 3.71
C ALA A 243 16.39 -19.62 2.53
N GLN A 244 16.28 -19.08 1.29
CA GLN A 244 16.68 -19.79 0.07
C GLN A 244 18.16 -20.19 0.09
N ALA A 245 19.05 -19.27 0.45
CA ALA A 245 20.49 -19.51 0.49
C ALA A 245 20.88 -20.56 1.52
N MET A 246 20.15 -20.66 2.62
CA MET A 246 20.42 -21.58 3.73
C MET A 246 19.56 -22.86 3.70
N GLY A 247 18.71 -23.03 2.70
CA GLY A 247 17.88 -24.23 2.50
C GLY A 247 16.70 -24.36 3.45
N ALA A 248 16.22 -23.24 4.03
CA ALA A 248 15.00 -23.16 4.82
C ALA A 248 13.80 -22.78 3.94
N GLU A 249 12.58 -23.18 4.35
CA GLU A 249 11.36 -22.71 3.72
C GLU A 249 10.91 -21.37 4.33
N GLY A 250 10.25 -20.53 3.53
CA GLY A 250 9.82 -19.19 3.90
C GLY A 250 8.29 -19.04 3.92
N ILE A 251 7.79 -18.20 4.83
CA ILE A 251 6.38 -17.76 4.84
C ILE A 251 6.36 -16.27 4.55
N GLY A 252 5.75 -15.90 3.42
CA GLY A 252 5.66 -14.54 2.93
C GLY A 252 4.74 -13.63 3.74
N TYR A 253 4.94 -12.34 3.55
CA TYR A 253 4.12 -11.27 4.12
C TYR A 253 3.97 -10.14 3.12
N HIS A 254 2.86 -9.42 3.14
CA HIS A 254 2.39 -8.41 2.20
C HIS A 254 2.00 -8.96 0.84
N TYR A 255 2.90 -9.70 0.17
CA TYR A 255 2.73 -10.26 -1.16
C TYR A 255 3.02 -11.75 -1.22
N ASP A 256 2.47 -12.40 -2.23
CA ASP A 256 2.87 -13.75 -2.62
C ASP A 256 4.13 -13.67 -3.47
N ASN A 257 5.29 -13.83 -2.84
CA ASN A 257 6.60 -13.80 -3.50
C ASN A 257 6.97 -15.13 -4.18
N ARG A 258 6.00 -16.01 -4.49
CA ARG A 258 6.26 -17.36 -5.05
C ARG A 258 6.91 -17.32 -6.42
N GLU A 259 6.65 -16.32 -7.24
CA GLU A 259 7.33 -16.15 -8.53
C GLU A 259 8.83 -15.91 -8.36
N LYS A 260 9.23 -15.14 -7.35
CA LYS A 260 10.64 -14.85 -7.05
C LYS A 260 11.32 -16.01 -6.30
N PHE A 261 10.60 -16.73 -5.46
CA PHE A 261 11.13 -17.78 -4.58
C PHE A 261 10.32 -19.09 -4.69
N PRO A 262 10.23 -19.72 -5.89
CA PRO A 262 9.30 -20.83 -6.13
C PRO A 262 9.58 -22.07 -5.27
N ASP A 263 10.85 -22.32 -4.95
CA ASP A 263 11.27 -23.50 -4.18
C ASP A 263 11.37 -23.23 -2.66
N THR A 264 11.27 -21.97 -2.24
CA THR A 264 11.42 -21.55 -0.84
C THR A 264 10.07 -21.26 -0.20
N MET A 265 9.13 -20.70 -0.96
CA MET A 265 7.84 -20.23 -0.44
C MET A 265 6.90 -21.39 -0.08
N LEU A 266 6.61 -21.55 1.21
CA LEU A 266 5.58 -22.46 1.68
C LEU A 266 4.17 -21.85 1.49
N THR A 267 3.95 -20.64 1.97
CA THR A 267 2.71 -19.87 1.86
C THR A 267 2.98 -18.39 2.14
N ALA A 268 1.96 -17.53 2.01
CA ALA A 268 2.05 -16.11 2.36
C ALA A 268 0.78 -15.62 3.08
N ALA A 269 0.95 -14.67 4.00
CA ALA A 269 -0.13 -13.88 4.58
C ALA A 269 -0.16 -12.52 3.85
N VAL A 270 -1.14 -12.33 2.97
CA VAL A 270 -1.21 -11.19 2.06
C VAL A 270 -2.35 -10.24 2.43
N TRP A 271 -2.25 -9.00 1.99
CA TRP A 271 -3.28 -8.00 2.14
C TRP A 271 -4.22 -7.98 0.92
N ASP A 272 -5.49 -7.75 1.17
CA ASP A 272 -6.50 -7.40 0.17
C ASP A 272 -7.16 -6.07 0.60
N TRP A 273 -6.45 -4.98 0.36
CA TRP A 273 -6.91 -3.64 0.71
C TRP A 273 -8.01 -3.13 -0.19
N LYS A 274 -8.10 -3.61 -1.44
CA LYS A 274 -9.13 -3.21 -2.38
C LYS A 274 -10.53 -3.32 -1.79
N GLN A 275 -10.89 -4.51 -1.29
CA GLN A 275 -12.23 -4.75 -0.76
C GLN A 275 -12.56 -3.87 0.44
N PHE A 276 -11.55 -3.52 1.22
CA PHE A 276 -11.72 -2.63 2.36
C PHE A 276 -11.96 -1.20 1.89
N TYR A 277 -11.11 -0.66 1.02
CA TYR A 277 -11.23 0.71 0.52
C TYR A 277 -12.48 0.92 -0.32
N THR A 278 -12.87 -0.02 -1.18
CA THR A 278 -14.15 0.05 -1.92
C THR A 278 -15.37 0.18 -1.01
N LYS A 279 -15.30 -0.29 0.24
CA LYS A 279 -16.41 -0.19 1.18
C LYS A 279 -16.35 1.03 2.09
N LEU A 280 -15.18 1.59 2.27
CA LEU A 280 -14.96 2.68 3.22
C LEU A 280 -15.07 4.05 2.55
N ILE A 281 -14.60 4.19 1.31
CA ILE A 281 -14.78 5.34 0.43
C ILE A 281 -16.21 5.34 -0.16
#